data_3cc8d3780fcd4e845ebebb6cfd895665
#
_entry.id   3cc8d3780fcd4e845ebebb6cfd895665
#
_cell.length_a   1.000
_cell.length_b   1.000
_cell.length_c   1.000
_cell.angle_alpha   90.00
_cell.angle_beta   90.00
_cell.angle_gamma   90.00
#
_symmetry.space_group_name_H-M   'P 1'
#
loop_
_entity.id
_entity.type
_entity.pdbx_description
1 polymer ?
#
loop_
_entity_poly.entity_id
_entity_poly.type
_entity_poly.pdbx_seq_one_letter_code
_entity_poly.pdbx_strand_id
1 'polypeptide(L)'
;MTGYQESVTDPSYAGQIIVFTYPLIGNYGVSAAAMESDRIHARGAVMRDPKNVEDVATAEGGWLDWLADCGVPGIGGVDTRAVVRHIRDRGAMRGGIFPADVPEAEARERIASEPSMDGADLARTVTPPEPVRFEGNGPHVVGIDTGVKLNIVRQLRERSCRVTLLPCTSSTEEVLAEDPDLVFLANGPGDPAALGYVVDTVRDLVGKRPLFGICLGHQLLCRAVGLETFKLPFGHRGANHPVKELATGRIDITSQNHGFAVQGPAGEPRIETDEPVRWETDFGAAELSHLNLYDRTVEGLVLKDVAAATVQYHPEAGPGPHDARHLFDSFLELAHA
;
A
#
# COMPACT_ATOMS: atom_id res chain seq x y z
N MET A 1 14.14 4.48 12.70
CA MET A 1 13.50 5.78 12.37
C MET A 1 12.01 5.53 12.27
N THR A 2 11.19 6.54 12.50
CA THR A 2 9.73 6.35 12.53
C THR A 2 9.09 6.35 11.14
N GLY A 3 9.76 6.94 10.12
CA GLY A 3 9.25 7.04 8.75
C GLY A 3 7.99 7.89 8.62
N TYR A 4 7.93 8.97 9.38
CA TYR A 4 6.74 9.82 9.39
C TYR A 4 6.53 10.54 8.05
N GLN A 5 7.60 10.99 7.40
CA GLN A 5 7.53 11.65 6.10
C GLN A 5 7.12 10.67 5.00
N GLU A 6 7.74 9.50 4.98
CA GLU A 6 7.40 8.41 4.08
C GLU A 6 5.92 8.03 4.21
N SER A 7 5.42 7.94 5.45
CA SER A 7 4.02 7.59 5.69
C SER A 7 3.04 8.64 5.15
N VAL A 8 3.27 9.95 5.38
CA VAL A 8 2.31 10.98 4.92
C VAL A 8 2.37 11.21 3.42
N THR A 9 3.49 10.86 2.76
CA THR A 9 3.66 10.99 1.32
C THR A 9 3.35 9.70 0.54
N ASP A 10 3.09 8.58 1.23
CA ASP A 10 2.59 7.35 0.60
C ASP A 10 1.15 7.58 0.11
N PRO A 11 0.88 7.45 -1.21
CA PRO A 11 -0.46 7.63 -1.78
C PRO A 11 -1.52 6.71 -1.17
N SER A 12 -1.14 5.55 -0.62
CA SER A 12 -2.05 4.62 0.05
C SER A 12 -2.73 5.22 1.29
N TYR A 13 -2.23 6.33 1.84
CA TYR A 13 -2.88 7.07 2.92
C TYR A 13 -3.84 8.18 2.45
N ALA A 14 -4.12 8.29 1.14
CA ALA A 14 -5.10 9.27 0.65
C ALA A 14 -6.45 9.10 1.36
N GLY A 15 -7.03 10.22 1.76
CA GLY A 15 -8.29 10.25 2.51
C GLY A 15 -8.17 9.89 4.00
N GLN A 16 -6.98 9.60 4.54
CA GLN A 16 -6.78 9.15 5.92
C GLN A 16 -6.05 10.19 6.78
N ILE A 17 -6.39 10.24 8.07
CA ILE A 17 -5.63 10.92 9.11
C ILE A 17 -4.74 9.87 9.79
N ILE A 18 -3.43 10.14 9.85
CA ILE A 18 -2.48 9.20 10.46
C ILE A 18 -2.31 9.52 11.95
N VAL A 19 -2.45 8.49 12.79
CA VAL A 19 -2.19 8.57 14.22
C VAL A 19 -0.83 7.91 14.50
N PHE A 20 0.18 8.71 14.80
CA PHE A 20 1.52 8.23 15.10
C PHE A 20 1.64 7.78 16.56
N THR A 21 1.95 6.51 16.77
CA THR A 21 2.14 5.95 18.13
C THR A 21 3.54 6.12 18.69
N TYR A 22 4.53 6.42 17.85
CA TYR A 22 5.86 6.83 18.32
C TYR A 22 5.75 8.15 19.07
N PRO A 23 6.41 8.28 20.24
CA PRO A 23 6.26 9.47 21.08
C PRO A 23 6.84 10.73 20.43
N LEU A 24 7.94 10.63 19.69
CA LEU A 24 8.59 11.76 19.03
C LEU A 24 8.41 11.66 17.51
N ILE A 25 7.83 12.69 16.91
CA ILE A 25 7.65 12.84 15.46
C ILE A 25 8.27 14.16 15.02
N GLY A 26 8.99 14.16 13.89
CA GLY A 26 9.69 15.34 13.37
C GLY A 26 11.12 15.53 13.92
N ASN A 27 11.64 14.57 14.66
CA ASN A 27 12.92 14.66 15.37
C ASN A 27 14.15 14.48 14.47
N TYR A 28 13.99 14.27 13.17
CA TYR A 28 15.08 14.24 12.18
C TYR A 28 14.76 15.08 10.91
N GLY A 29 13.78 15.99 11.01
CA GLY A 29 13.41 16.89 9.92
C GLY A 29 12.75 16.19 8.74
N VAL A 30 12.75 16.84 7.60
CA VAL A 30 12.25 16.35 6.32
C VAL A 30 13.33 16.46 5.24
N SER A 31 13.22 15.61 4.19
CA SER A 31 14.14 15.65 3.04
C SER A 31 13.47 15.14 1.77
N ALA A 32 13.94 15.59 0.61
CA ALA A 32 13.45 15.10 -0.69
C ALA A 32 13.67 13.59 -0.86
N ALA A 33 14.72 13.03 -0.27
CA ALA A 33 15.02 11.60 -0.36
C ALA A 33 14.01 10.69 0.35
N ALA A 34 13.30 11.22 1.37
CA ALA A 34 12.28 10.49 2.13
C ALA A 34 10.85 10.62 1.56
N MET A 35 10.71 11.29 0.41
CA MET A 35 9.41 11.38 -0.28
C MET A 35 9.06 10.05 -0.96
N GLU A 36 7.84 9.59 -0.75
CA GLU A 36 7.29 8.41 -1.44
C GLU A 36 6.37 8.77 -2.63
N SER A 37 6.11 10.06 -2.83
CA SER A 37 5.44 10.65 -3.99
C SER A 37 5.78 12.14 -4.10
N ASP A 38 5.10 12.86 -4.99
CA ASP A 38 5.30 14.29 -5.24
C ASP A 38 4.73 15.22 -4.15
N ARG A 39 3.87 14.69 -3.26
CA ARG A 39 3.14 15.49 -2.25
C ARG A 39 2.73 14.69 -1.02
N ILE A 40 2.15 15.36 -0.03
CA ILE A 40 1.45 14.72 1.09
C ILE A 40 0.07 14.25 0.62
N HIS A 41 -0.25 12.98 0.85
CA HIS A 41 -1.57 12.39 0.58
C HIS A 41 -2.43 12.23 1.83
N ALA A 42 -1.81 12.09 3.00
CA ALA A 42 -2.54 12.05 4.26
C ALA A 42 -3.32 13.35 4.50
N ARG A 43 -4.53 13.24 5.04
CA ARG A 43 -5.40 14.38 5.36
C ARG A 43 -5.02 15.09 6.66
N GLY A 44 -4.14 14.51 7.46
CA GLY A 44 -3.65 15.11 8.70
C GLY A 44 -2.80 14.15 9.52
N ALA A 45 -2.13 14.69 10.54
CA ALA A 45 -1.25 13.97 11.44
C ALA A 45 -1.64 14.20 12.92
N VAL A 46 -1.85 13.12 13.66
CA VAL A 46 -2.10 13.13 15.10
C VAL A 46 -0.87 12.62 15.81
N MET A 47 -0.29 13.42 16.70
CA MET A 47 1.02 13.20 17.30
C MET A 47 0.97 13.40 18.83
N ARG A 48 1.87 12.73 19.53
CA ARG A 48 2.04 12.92 20.97
C ARG A 48 2.94 14.12 21.27
N ASP A 49 4.17 14.09 20.77
CA ASP A 49 5.17 15.13 21.01
C ASP A 49 5.88 15.47 19.67
N PRO A 50 5.27 16.34 18.86
CA PRO A 50 5.88 16.76 17.60
C PRO A 50 7.08 17.66 17.84
N LYS A 51 8.11 17.50 17.00
CA LYS A 51 9.35 18.27 16.99
C LYS A 51 9.50 18.97 15.63
N ASN A 52 10.21 20.08 15.65
CA ASN A 52 10.59 20.82 14.45
C ASN A 52 12.11 20.97 14.41
N VAL A 53 12.80 19.85 14.16
CA VAL A 53 14.28 19.80 14.16
C VAL A 53 14.77 19.96 12.73
N GLU A 54 15.74 20.85 12.53
CA GLU A 54 16.33 21.19 11.23
C GLU A 54 17.85 20.95 11.18
N ASP A 55 18.49 20.79 12.33
CA ASP A 55 19.94 20.72 12.51
C ASP A 55 20.54 19.31 12.37
N VAL A 56 19.79 18.39 11.76
CA VAL A 56 20.28 17.06 11.40
C VAL A 56 20.88 17.11 10.00
N ALA A 57 22.04 16.50 9.80
CA ALA A 57 22.80 16.56 8.55
C ALA A 57 22.03 16.18 7.26
N THR A 58 20.94 15.43 7.39
CA THR A 58 20.09 15.02 6.27
C THR A 58 18.78 15.83 6.16
N ALA A 59 18.52 16.75 7.10
CA ALA A 59 17.32 17.57 7.09
C ALA A 59 17.45 18.73 6.09
N GLU A 60 16.42 18.93 5.29
CA GLU A 60 16.25 20.08 4.39
C GLU A 60 15.24 21.08 4.95
N GLY A 61 14.53 20.70 6.04
CA GLY A 61 13.57 21.54 6.75
C GLY A 61 12.97 20.85 7.97
N GLY A 62 12.19 21.63 8.74
CA GLY A 62 11.47 21.15 9.92
C GLY A 62 10.14 20.50 9.55
N TRP A 63 9.76 19.50 10.31
CA TRP A 63 8.54 18.73 10.09
C TRP A 63 7.25 19.55 10.19
N LEU A 64 7.16 20.42 11.22
CA LEU A 64 5.93 21.20 11.47
C LEU A 64 5.76 22.32 10.45
N ASP A 65 6.86 22.98 10.06
CA ASP A 65 6.86 24.04 9.05
C ASP A 65 6.50 23.43 7.69
N TRP A 66 7.07 22.28 7.35
CA TRP A 66 6.75 21.59 6.12
C TRP A 66 5.27 21.14 6.03
N LEU A 67 4.67 20.63 7.14
CA LEU A 67 3.24 20.33 7.16
C LEU A 67 2.39 21.61 6.95
N ALA A 68 2.78 22.71 7.59
CA ALA A 68 2.09 24.00 7.46
C ALA A 68 2.18 24.55 6.03
N ASP A 69 3.36 24.52 5.42
CA ASP A 69 3.60 24.94 4.03
C ASP A 69 2.79 24.12 3.03
N CYS A 70 2.62 22.82 3.31
CA CYS A 70 1.78 21.93 2.51
C CYS A 70 0.27 22.04 2.84
N GLY A 71 -0.13 22.86 3.82
CA GLY A 71 -1.54 23.04 4.22
C GLY A 71 -2.15 21.81 4.88
N VAL A 72 -1.33 20.93 5.47
CA VAL A 72 -1.78 19.69 6.12
C VAL A 72 -1.94 19.87 7.63
N PRO A 73 -3.14 19.70 8.21
CA PRO A 73 -3.36 19.89 9.62
C PRO A 73 -2.62 18.85 10.48
N GLY A 74 -1.96 19.31 11.53
CA GLY A 74 -1.32 18.48 12.54
C GLY A 74 -1.81 18.84 13.94
N ILE A 75 -1.99 17.84 14.80
CA ILE A 75 -2.32 18.05 16.21
C ILE A 75 -1.33 17.32 17.11
N GLY A 76 -0.73 18.04 18.04
CA GLY A 76 0.19 17.54 19.06
C GLY A 76 -0.44 17.43 20.44
N GLY A 77 0.25 16.83 21.41
CA GLY A 77 -0.20 16.69 22.79
C GLY A 77 -1.29 15.63 23.00
N VAL A 78 -1.54 14.76 22.00
CA VAL A 78 -2.59 13.75 22.04
C VAL A 78 -2.07 12.45 22.67
N ASP A 79 -2.87 11.78 23.51
CA ASP A 79 -2.62 10.40 23.89
C ASP A 79 -2.91 9.46 22.71
N THR A 80 -1.96 9.38 21.78
CA THR A 80 -2.07 8.59 20.56
C THR A 80 -2.24 7.09 20.84
N ARG A 81 -1.72 6.59 21.99
CA ARG A 81 -1.93 5.21 22.40
C ARG A 81 -3.39 4.93 22.76
N ALA A 82 -4.03 5.85 23.49
CA ALA A 82 -5.45 5.73 23.81
C ALA A 82 -6.32 5.78 22.55
N VAL A 83 -6.02 6.68 21.62
CA VAL A 83 -6.71 6.78 20.32
C VAL A 83 -6.59 5.47 19.53
N VAL A 84 -5.38 4.94 19.39
CA VAL A 84 -5.15 3.69 18.63
C VAL A 84 -5.82 2.49 19.30
N ARG A 85 -5.83 2.41 20.64
CA ARG A 85 -6.59 1.38 21.36
C ARG A 85 -8.08 1.48 21.08
N HIS A 86 -8.63 2.69 21.07
CA HIS A 86 -10.03 2.93 20.73
C HIS A 86 -10.36 2.46 19.30
N ILE A 87 -9.52 2.83 18.31
CA ILE A 87 -9.68 2.38 16.92
C ILE A 87 -9.60 0.86 16.80
N ARG A 88 -8.68 0.22 17.52
CA ARG A 88 -8.57 -1.24 17.54
C ARG A 88 -9.81 -1.92 18.10
N ASP A 89 -10.38 -1.36 19.17
CA ASP A 89 -11.53 -1.97 19.86
C ASP A 89 -12.86 -1.68 19.15
N ARG A 90 -12.97 -0.58 18.37
CA ARG A 90 -14.19 -0.12 17.71
C ARG A 90 -14.17 -0.21 16.18
N GLY A 91 -13.02 -0.50 15.61
CA GLY A 91 -12.78 -0.46 14.18
C GLY A 91 -12.29 0.89 13.65
N ALA A 92 -11.81 0.91 12.42
CA ALA A 92 -11.48 2.14 11.72
C ALA A 92 -12.73 3.02 11.58
N MET A 93 -12.57 4.32 11.81
CA MET A 93 -13.70 5.25 11.90
C MET A 93 -13.39 6.58 11.22
N ARG A 94 -14.45 7.32 10.89
CA ARG A 94 -14.34 8.69 10.42
C ARG A 94 -13.86 9.59 11.56
N GLY A 95 -13.01 10.56 11.23
CA GLY A 95 -12.46 11.50 12.18
C GLY A 95 -12.10 12.83 11.52
N GLY A 96 -11.83 13.87 12.32
CA GLY A 96 -11.43 15.18 11.83
C GLY A 96 -10.49 15.89 12.80
N ILE A 97 -9.65 16.77 12.26
CA ILE A 97 -8.85 17.74 13.02
C ILE A 97 -9.44 19.10 12.74
N PHE A 98 -9.82 19.82 13.78
CA PHE A 98 -10.50 21.12 13.68
C PHE A 98 -9.77 22.18 14.50
N PRO A 99 -9.82 23.47 14.11
CA PRO A 99 -9.46 24.59 14.97
C PRO A 99 -10.25 24.56 16.28
N ALA A 100 -9.66 25.07 17.36
CA ALA A 100 -10.24 25.02 18.70
C ALA A 100 -11.54 25.85 18.85
N ASP A 101 -11.80 26.81 17.97
CA ASP A 101 -12.98 27.64 17.93
C ASP A 101 -14.18 27.01 17.21
N VAL A 102 -13.99 25.86 16.53
CA VAL A 102 -15.08 25.11 15.90
C VAL A 102 -15.90 24.40 16.99
N PRO A 103 -17.22 24.65 17.07
CA PRO A 103 -18.08 24.01 18.06
C PRO A 103 -18.11 22.48 17.87
N GLU A 104 -18.13 21.74 18.98
CA GLU A 104 -18.13 20.26 18.94
C GLU A 104 -19.30 19.69 18.11
N ALA A 105 -20.48 20.29 18.20
CA ALA A 105 -21.65 19.86 17.42
C ALA A 105 -21.41 19.97 15.91
N GLU A 106 -20.80 21.07 15.47
CA GLU A 106 -20.44 21.29 14.06
C GLU A 106 -19.36 20.32 13.62
N ALA A 107 -18.32 20.12 14.43
CA ALA A 107 -17.26 19.14 14.13
C ALA A 107 -17.83 17.72 13.97
N ARG A 108 -18.74 17.31 14.85
CA ARG A 108 -19.42 16.00 14.77
C ARG A 108 -20.27 15.86 13.50
N GLU A 109 -21.01 16.91 13.11
CA GLU A 109 -21.80 16.92 11.89
C GLU A 109 -20.91 16.77 10.65
N ARG A 110 -19.82 17.53 10.56
CA ARG A 110 -18.85 17.42 9.48
C ARG A 110 -18.24 16.01 9.37
N ILE A 111 -17.84 15.40 10.50
CA ILE A 111 -17.33 14.04 10.53
C ILE A 111 -18.41 13.03 10.08
N ALA A 112 -19.66 13.22 10.51
CA ALA A 112 -20.77 12.33 10.15
C ALA A 112 -21.11 12.39 8.65
N SER A 113 -20.90 13.55 8.00
CA SER A 113 -21.16 13.75 6.57
C SER A 113 -20.04 13.21 5.66
N GLU A 114 -18.85 12.93 6.23
CA GLU A 114 -17.73 12.39 5.43
C GLU A 114 -18.09 11.02 4.87
N PRO A 115 -17.80 10.73 3.58
CA PRO A 115 -18.09 9.43 2.98
C PRO A 115 -17.32 8.29 3.65
N SER A 116 -17.82 7.06 3.50
CA SER A 116 -17.11 5.86 3.94
C SER A 116 -15.93 5.55 3.01
N MET A 117 -14.91 4.87 3.55
CA MET A 117 -13.85 4.28 2.74
C MET A 117 -14.37 3.08 1.91
N ASP A 118 -15.45 2.42 2.37
CA ASP A 118 -16.08 1.31 1.65
C ASP A 118 -16.72 1.83 0.37
N GLY A 119 -16.39 1.22 -0.76
CA GLY A 119 -16.82 1.64 -2.08
C GLY A 119 -16.12 2.89 -2.62
N ALA A 120 -15.07 3.39 -1.95
CA ALA A 120 -14.33 4.57 -2.38
C ALA A 120 -13.27 4.23 -3.44
N ASP A 121 -13.43 4.76 -4.65
CA ASP A 121 -12.37 4.80 -5.67
C ASP A 121 -11.44 5.98 -5.40
N LEU A 122 -10.38 5.73 -4.64
CA LEU A 122 -9.34 6.73 -4.37
C LEU A 122 -8.15 6.61 -5.32
N ALA A 123 -8.01 5.51 -6.06
CA ALA A 123 -6.92 5.33 -7.02
C ALA A 123 -6.93 6.42 -8.09
N ARG A 124 -8.10 6.81 -8.60
CA ARG A 124 -8.25 7.93 -9.55
C ARG A 124 -7.75 9.27 -9.04
N THR A 125 -7.67 9.46 -7.74
CA THR A 125 -7.24 10.74 -7.13
C THR A 125 -5.73 10.85 -6.96
N VAL A 126 -5.02 9.71 -7.08
CA VAL A 126 -3.57 9.61 -6.84
C VAL A 126 -2.79 9.10 -8.05
N THR A 127 -3.46 8.50 -9.05
CA THR A 127 -2.84 8.08 -10.31
C THR A 127 -2.34 9.29 -11.11
N PRO A 128 -1.21 9.20 -11.83
CA PRO A 128 -0.79 10.27 -12.72
C PRO A 128 -1.76 10.42 -13.89
N PRO A 129 -1.94 11.65 -14.43
CA PRO A 129 -2.80 11.88 -15.60
C PRO A 129 -2.20 11.36 -16.91
N GLU A 130 -0.88 11.22 -16.96
CA GLU A 130 -0.08 10.84 -18.14
C GLU A 130 0.97 9.79 -17.74
N PRO A 131 1.46 8.96 -18.67
CA PRO A 131 2.51 7.99 -18.39
C PRO A 131 3.79 8.63 -17.82
N VAL A 132 4.33 8.04 -16.75
CA VAL A 132 5.60 8.44 -16.15
C VAL A 132 6.66 7.40 -16.45
N ARG A 133 7.82 7.84 -16.98
CA ARG A 133 8.87 6.95 -17.47
C ARG A 133 10.18 7.12 -16.70
N PHE A 134 10.79 6.00 -16.37
CA PHE A 134 12.10 5.93 -15.73
C PHE A 134 13.02 5.05 -16.57
N GLU A 135 14.13 5.63 -17.03
CA GLU A 135 15.09 4.94 -17.88
C GLU A 135 15.82 3.81 -17.14
N GLY A 136 16.14 2.75 -17.88
CA GLY A 136 16.90 1.58 -17.42
C GLY A 136 17.34 0.73 -18.60
N ASN A 137 18.35 -0.14 -18.38
CA ASN A 137 18.92 -1.00 -19.41
C ASN A 137 18.52 -2.47 -19.26
N GLY A 138 17.77 -2.79 -18.23
CA GLY A 138 17.25 -4.13 -17.92
C GLY A 138 15.82 -4.33 -18.39
N PRO A 139 15.08 -5.28 -17.79
CA PRO A 139 13.71 -5.60 -18.15
C PRO A 139 12.79 -4.38 -18.11
N HIS A 140 11.84 -4.33 -19.03
CA HIS A 140 10.81 -3.28 -19.06
C HIS A 140 9.64 -3.68 -18.17
N VAL A 141 9.50 -3.02 -17.04
CA VAL A 141 8.36 -3.16 -16.13
C VAL A 141 7.34 -2.07 -16.44
N VAL A 142 6.13 -2.45 -16.83
CA VAL A 142 5.02 -1.53 -17.03
C VAL A 142 4.07 -1.64 -15.84
N GLY A 143 3.92 -0.56 -15.09
CA GLY A 143 3.08 -0.48 -13.90
C GLY A 143 1.72 0.13 -14.20
N ILE A 144 0.63 -0.50 -13.72
CA ILE A 144 -0.68 0.15 -13.59
C ILE A 144 -0.65 0.90 -12.26
N ASP A 145 -0.60 2.23 -12.34
CA ASP A 145 -0.38 3.10 -11.18
C ASP A 145 -1.69 3.43 -10.46
N THR A 146 -1.97 2.73 -9.40
CA THR A 146 -3.09 2.98 -8.48
C THR A 146 -2.69 3.82 -7.26
N GLY A 147 -1.46 4.36 -7.25
CA GLY A 147 -0.88 5.13 -6.14
C GLY A 147 0.48 4.59 -5.71
N VAL A 148 1.41 4.48 -6.67
CA VAL A 148 2.71 3.85 -6.44
C VAL A 148 3.56 4.64 -5.45
N LYS A 149 4.24 3.92 -4.56
CA LYS A 149 5.32 4.47 -3.75
C LYS A 149 6.61 4.53 -4.55
N LEU A 150 7.30 5.67 -4.51
CA LEU A 150 8.57 5.86 -5.22
C LEU A 150 9.64 4.85 -4.80
N ASN A 151 9.57 4.31 -3.58
CA ASN A 151 10.54 3.29 -3.16
C ASN A 151 10.40 1.97 -3.96
N ILE A 152 9.21 1.63 -4.45
CA ILE A 152 9.04 0.50 -5.37
C ILE A 152 9.80 0.77 -6.68
N VAL A 153 9.62 1.96 -7.25
CA VAL A 153 10.36 2.37 -8.45
C VAL A 153 11.86 2.36 -8.22
N ARG A 154 12.33 2.86 -7.04
CA ARG A 154 13.76 2.81 -6.68
C ARG A 154 14.27 1.37 -6.64
N GLN A 155 13.52 0.43 -6.02
CA GLN A 155 13.90 -0.99 -5.97
C GLN A 155 14.00 -1.62 -7.36
N LEU A 156 13.08 -1.31 -8.27
CA LEU A 156 13.15 -1.79 -9.66
C LEU A 156 14.34 -1.18 -10.41
N ARG A 157 14.61 0.12 -10.23
CA ARG A 157 15.74 0.81 -10.86
C ARG A 157 17.10 0.37 -10.31
N GLU A 158 17.20 0.04 -9.03
CA GLU A 158 18.41 -0.59 -8.45
C GLU A 158 18.76 -1.91 -9.15
N ARG A 159 17.75 -2.58 -9.74
CA ARG A 159 17.88 -3.79 -10.55
C ARG A 159 17.95 -3.50 -12.06
N SER A 160 18.27 -2.27 -12.42
CA SER A 160 18.43 -1.78 -13.79
C SER A 160 17.16 -1.79 -14.65
N CYS A 161 15.97 -2.03 -14.08
CA CYS A 161 14.73 -2.04 -14.85
C CYS A 161 14.44 -0.67 -15.48
N ARG A 162 13.94 -0.71 -16.72
CA ARG A 162 13.17 0.39 -17.30
C ARG A 162 11.76 0.30 -16.73
N VAL A 163 11.21 1.42 -16.26
CA VAL A 163 9.88 1.43 -15.63
C VAL A 163 9.00 2.46 -16.34
N THR A 164 7.81 2.04 -16.77
CA THR A 164 6.75 2.92 -17.24
C THR A 164 5.54 2.77 -16.35
N LEU A 165 5.10 3.86 -15.72
CA LEU A 165 3.87 3.88 -14.94
C LEU A 165 2.76 4.47 -15.81
N LEU A 166 1.70 3.71 -15.98
CA LEU A 166 0.50 4.12 -16.70
C LEU A 166 -0.61 4.50 -15.72
N PRO A 167 -1.49 5.44 -16.07
CA PRO A 167 -2.67 5.73 -15.28
C PRO A 167 -3.48 4.48 -14.95
N CYS A 168 -4.12 4.44 -13.80
CA CYS A 168 -4.96 3.29 -13.38
C CYS A 168 -6.16 3.05 -14.32
N THR A 169 -6.48 4.00 -15.17
CA THR A 169 -7.56 3.90 -16.18
C THR A 169 -7.11 3.35 -17.53
N SER A 170 -5.82 3.02 -17.67
CA SER A 170 -5.29 2.51 -18.93
C SER A 170 -5.88 1.16 -19.28
N SER A 171 -6.17 0.98 -20.57
CA SER A 171 -6.71 -0.27 -21.10
C SER A 171 -5.63 -1.36 -21.24
N THR A 172 -6.07 -2.60 -21.41
CA THR A 172 -5.18 -3.73 -21.70
C THR A 172 -4.31 -3.47 -22.95
N GLU A 173 -4.89 -2.87 -23.98
CA GLU A 173 -4.19 -2.55 -25.23
C GLU A 173 -3.09 -1.51 -25.01
N GLU A 174 -3.36 -0.47 -24.20
CA GLU A 174 -2.36 0.55 -23.84
C GLU A 174 -1.20 -0.06 -23.05
N VAL A 175 -1.49 -0.94 -22.09
CA VAL A 175 -0.45 -1.67 -21.32
C VAL A 175 0.40 -2.54 -22.24
N LEU A 176 -0.22 -3.31 -23.14
CA LEU A 176 0.49 -4.20 -24.07
C LEU A 176 1.25 -3.43 -25.16
N ALA A 177 0.79 -2.24 -25.54
CA ALA A 177 1.48 -1.39 -26.52
C ALA A 177 2.85 -0.89 -26.04
N GLU A 178 3.08 -0.85 -24.71
CA GLU A 178 4.39 -0.56 -24.13
C GLU A 178 5.37 -1.73 -24.25
N ASP A 179 4.93 -2.89 -24.74
CA ASP A 179 5.70 -4.16 -24.86
C ASP A 179 6.46 -4.52 -23.55
N PRO A 180 5.74 -4.79 -22.44
CA PRO A 180 6.34 -5.11 -21.16
C PRO A 180 6.97 -6.51 -21.14
N ASP A 181 8.14 -6.65 -20.51
CA ASP A 181 8.65 -7.93 -20.05
C ASP A 181 7.88 -8.43 -18.83
N LEU A 182 7.36 -7.48 -18.00
CA LEU A 182 6.64 -7.75 -16.77
C LEU A 182 5.64 -6.63 -16.48
N VAL A 183 4.42 -6.98 -16.06
CA VAL A 183 3.41 -6.00 -15.62
C VAL A 183 3.40 -5.92 -14.10
N PHE A 184 3.41 -4.71 -13.57
CA PHE A 184 3.34 -4.42 -12.15
C PHE A 184 1.98 -3.81 -11.78
N LEU A 185 1.33 -4.38 -10.77
CA LEU A 185 0.11 -3.85 -10.17
C LEU A 185 0.48 -3.12 -8.89
N ALA A 186 0.33 -1.80 -8.91
CA ALA A 186 0.82 -0.93 -7.84
C ALA A 186 0.00 -1.06 -6.54
N ASN A 187 0.60 -0.63 -5.45
CA ASN A 187 -0.11 -0.31 -4.21
C ASN A 187 -1.03 0.90 -4.42
N GLY A 188 -1.87 1.21 -3.44
CA GLY A 188 -2.75 2.37 -3.52
C GLY A 188 -3.83 2.40 -2.45
N PRO A 189 -4.60 3.50 -2.41
CA PRO A 189 -5.68 3.72 -1.47
C PRO A 189 -7.03 3.17 -1.95
N GLY A 190 -7.97 3.08 -1.04
CA GLY A 190 -9.38 2.82 -1.34
C GLY A 190 -9.81 1.37 -1.18
N ASP A 191 -10.98 1.08 -1.72
CA ASP A 191 -11.59 -0.24 -1.71
C ASP A 191 -11.33 -0.95 -3.03
N PRO A 192 -10.67 -2.13 -3.05
CA PRO A 192 -10.43 -2.87 -4.29
C PRO A 192 -11.73 -3.24 -5.02
N ALA A 193 -12.86 -3.36 -4.33
CA ALA A 193 -14.15 -3.64 -4.93
C ALA A 193 -14.71 -2.48 -5.76
N ALA A 194 -14.25 -1.25 -5.51
CA ALA A 194 -14.63 -0.07 -6.28
C ALA A 194 -13.86 0.06 -7.61
N LEU A 195 -12.78 -0.70 -7.81
CA LEU A 195 -11.88 -0.62 -8.94
C LEU A 195 -12.18 -1.67 -10.03
N GLY A 196 -13.46 -1.93 -10.32
CA GLY A 196 -13.88 -2.93 -11.30
C GLY A 196 -13.20 -2.77 -12.67
N TYR A 197 -13.02 -1.54 -13.13
CA TYR A 197 -12.34 -1.24 -14.40
C TYR A 197 -10.85 -1.66 -14.40
N VAL A 198 -10.14 -1.55 -13.25
CA VAL A 198 -8.77 -2.07 -13.13
C VAL A 198 -8.78 -3.59 -13.09
N VAL A 199 -9.72 -4.17 -12.33
CA VAL A 199 -9.88 -5.64 -12.23
C VAL A 199 -10.12 -6.25 -13.62
N ASP A 200 -10.93 -5.63 -14.47
CA ASP A 200 -11.19 -6.08 -15.85
C ASP A 200 -9.91 -6.03 -16.69
N THR A 201 -9.16 -4.90 -16.65
CA THR A 201 -7.86 -4.79 -17.34
C THR A 201 -6.86 -5.84 -16.84
N VAL A 202 -6.77 -6.06 -15.52
CA VAL A 202 -5.89 -7.07 -14.93
C VAL A 202 -6.29 -8.48 -15.37
N ARG A 203 -7.57 -8.82 -15.34
CA ARG A 203 -8.10 -10.10 -15.84
C ARG A 203 -7.68 -10.39 -17.27
N ASP A 204 -7.79 -9.39 -18.12
CA ASP A 204 -7.40 -9.49 -19.54
C ASP A 204 -5.88 -9.63 -19.73
N LEU A 205 -5.06 -9.18 -18.80
CA LEU A 205 -3.59 -9.30 -18.82
C LEU A 205 -3.08 -10.64 -18.32
N VAL A 206 -3.84 -11.34 -17.46
CA VAL A 206 -3.45 -12.65 -16.91
C VAL A 206 -3.20 -13.65 -18.05
N GLY A 207 -2.03 -14.26 -18.04
CA GLY A 207 -1.58 -15.21 -19.08
C GLY A 207 -1.03 -14.57 -20.36
N LYS A 208 -1.13 -13.24 -20.54
CA LYS A 208 -0.54 -12.52 -21.70
C LYS A 208 0.87 -12.00 -21.39
N ARG A 209 1.12 -11.62 -20.17
CA ARG A 209 2.43 -11.16 -19.67
C ARG A 209 2.59 -11.64 -18.21
N PRO A 210 3.82 -11.82 -17.75
CA PRO A 210 4.09 -12.04 -16.33
C PRO A 210 3.57 -10.87 -15.50
N LEU A 211 2.99 -11.16 -14.32
CA LEU A 211 2.36 -10.17 -13.46
C LEU A 211 2.90 -10.26 -12.04
N PHE A 212 3.19 -9.12 -11.42
CA PHE A 212 3.34 -9.07 -9.96
C PHE A 212 2.53 -7.91 -9.36
N GLY A 213 2.09 -8.10 -8.12
CA GLY A 213 1.26 -7.10 -7.44
C GLY A 213 1.67 -6.89 -5.99
N ILE A 214 1.60 -5.65 -5.54
CA ILE A 214 1.92 -5.24 -4.16
C ILE A 214 0.70 -4.56 -3.55
N CYS A 215 0.30 -4.97 -2.36
CA CYS A 215 -0.76 -4.40 -1.52
C CYS A 215 -2.11 -4.32 -2.27
N LEU A 216 -2.55 -3.15 -2.75
CA LEU A 216 -3.75 -3.04 -3.57
C LEU A 216 -3.64 -3.89 -4.85
N GLY A 217 -2.46 -3.94 -5.47
CA GLY A 217 -2.21 -4.77 -6.65
C GLY A 217 -2.38 -6.27 -6.38
N HIS A 218 -2.04 -6.76 -5.19
CA HIS A 218 -2.37 -8.11 -4.74
C HIS A 218 -3.89 -8.34 -4.73
N GLN A 219 -4.63 -7.42 -4.11
CA GLN A 219 -6.08 -7.52 -4.01
C GLN A 219 -6.76 -7.47 -5.39
N LEU A 220 -6.27 -6.63 -6.29
CA LEU A 220 -6.78 -6.50 -7.66
C LEU A 220 -6.55 -7.76 -8.49
N LEU A 221 -5.34 -8.37 -8.41
CA LEU A 221 -5.11 -9.66 -9.08
C LEU A 221 -6.01 -10.75 -8.50
N CYS A 222 -6.11 -10.85 -7.17
CA CYS A 222 -6.99 -11.82 -6.54
C CYS A 222 -8.44 -11.69 -7.02
N ARG A 223 -8.97 -10.47 -7.09
CA ARG A 223 -10.31 -10.21 -7.65
C ARG A 223 -10.41 -10.54 -9.14
N ALA A 224 -9.38 -10.23 -9.91
CA ALA A 224 -9.33 -10.53 -11.34
C ALA A 224 -9.42 -12.04 -11.63
N VAL A 225 -8.91 -12.87 -10.75
CA VAL A 225 -8.99 -14.33 -10.87
C VAL A 225 -10.18 -14.94 -10.11
N GLY A 226 -11.09 -14.10 -9.61
CA GLY A 226 -12.37 -14.54 -9.02
C GLY A 226 -12.37 -14.73 -7.50
N LEU A 227 -11.32 -14.29 -6.80
CA LEU A 227 -11.29 -14.34 -5.34
C LEU A 227 -11.96 -13.08 -4.74
N GLU A 228 -12.51 -13.23 -3.55
CA GLU A 228 -13.19 -12.15 -2.84
C GLU A 228 -12.25 -11.45 -1.84
N THR A 229 -12.52 -10.18 -1.61
CA THR A 229 -11.86 -9.37 -0.59
C THR A 229 -12.84 -8.95 0.50
N PHE A 230 -12.36 -8.73 1.70
CA PHE A 230 -13.16 -8.26 2.83
C PHE A 230 -12.45 -7.15 3.59
N LYS A 231 -13.22 -6.34 4.31
CA LYS A 231 -12.68 -5.29 5.15
C LYS A 231 -12.23 -5.82 6.49
N LEU A 232 -10.99 -5.55 6.86
CA LEU A 232 -10.47 -5.79 8.21
C LEU A 232 -11.05 -4.75 9.18
N PRO A 233 -11.35 -5.13 10.44
CA PRO A 233 -11.93 -4.22 11.42
C PRO A 233 -11.14 -2.92 11.60
N PHE A 234 -9.81 -3.00 11.68
CA PHE A 234 -8.92 -1.84 11.83
C PHE A 234 -7.73 -1.83 10.85
N GLY A 235 -7.62 -2.87 10.00
CA GLY A 235 -6.53 -3.03 9.05
C GLY A 235 -5.19 -3.40 9.68
N HIS A 236 -4.21 -3.71 8.84
CA HIS A 236 -2.82 -3.87 9.25
C HIS A 236 -2.06 -2.56 9.00
N ARG A 237 -1.43 -2.05 10.05
CA ARG A 237 -0.67 -0.80 10.04
C ARG A 237 0.62 -0.96 10.84
N GLY A 238 1.72 -0.48 10.28
CA GLY A 238 3.03 -0.47 10.95
C GLY A 238 4.06 -1.38 10.29
N ALA A 239 5.24 -1.43 10.86
CA ALA A 239 6.43 -2.05 10.27
C ALA A 239 6.98 -3.20 11.14
N ASN A 240 6.09 -3.98 11.74
CA ASN A 240 6.45 -5.05 12.71
C ASN A 240 5.58 -6.30 12.58
N HIS A 241 4.99 -6.53 11.40
CA HIS A 241 4.16 -7.72 11.18
C HIS A 241 5.01 -8.88 10.66
N PRO A 242 5.07 -10.02 11.38
CA PRO A 242 5.76 -11.20 10.89
C PRO A 242 4.90 -11.92 9.84
N VAL A 243 5.48 -12.14 8.67
CA VAL A 243 4.85 -12.89 7.58
C VAL A 243 5.72 -14.08 7.23
N LYS A 244 5.11 -15.25 7.12
CA LYS A 244 5.79 -16.49 6.73
C LYS A 244 5.61 -16.74 5.24
N GLU A 245 6.71 -16.89 4.52
CA GLU A 245 6.75 -17.48 3.20
C GLU A 245 6.63 -19.01 3.33
N LEU A 246 5.61 -19.59 2.71
CA LEU A 246 5.28 -21.00 2.93
C LEU A 246 6.21 -21.95 2.20
N ALA A 247 6.74 -21.56 1.03
CA ALA A 247 7.63 -22.39 0.22
C ALA A 247 8.98 -22.65 0.91
N THR A 248 9.54 -21.63 1.58
CA THR A 248 10.87 -21.70 2.22
C THR A 248 10.80 -21.86 3.74
N GLY A 249 9.64 -21.48 4.34
CA GLY A 249 9.48 -21.37 5.78
C GLY A 249 10.12 -20.11 6.38
N ARG A 250 10.68 -19.23 5.57
CA ARG A 250 11.26 -17.94 5.99
C ARG A 250 10.20 -17.03 6.62
N ILE A 251 10.60 -16.29 7.65
CA ILE A 251 9.77 -15.29 8.29
C ILE A 251 10.45 -13.94 8.12
N ASP A 252 9.75 -13.02 7.46
CA ASP A 252 10.16 -11.64 7.30
C ASP A 252 9.33 -10.74 8.20
N ILE A 253 9.96 -9.69 8.76
CA ILE A 253 9.24 -8.62 9.44
C ILE A 253 8.88 -7.59 8.39
N THR A 254 7.58 -7.36 8.21
CA THR A 254 7.04 -6.61 7.07
C THR A 254 6.45 -5.26 7.46
N SER A 255 6.42 -4.36 6.49
CA SER A 255 5.68 -3.11 6.54
C SER A 255 4.28 -3.30 5.97
N GLN A 256 3.27 -2.85 6.70
CA GLN A 256 1.86 -3.04 6.39
C GLN A 256 1.10 -1.72 6.37
N ASN A 257 0.27 -1.51 5.36
CA ASN A 257 -0.67 -0.39 5.30
C ASN A 257 -1.88 -0.75 4.42
N HIS A 258 -2.78 -1.60 4.93
CA HIS A 258 -4.00 -1.96 4.20
C HIS A 258 -5.19 -2.15 5.13
N GLY A 259 -6.40 -1.88 4.61
CA GLY A 259 -7.67 -2.04 5.31
C GLY A 259 -8.49 -3.23 4.83
N PHE A 260 -8.09 -3.86 3.74
CA PHE A 260 -8.76 -5.01 3.13
C PHE A 260 -7.80 -6.19 3.04
N ALA A 261 -8.33 -7.40 2.99
CA ALA A 261 -7.58 -8.64 2.82
C ALA A 261 -8.35 -9.60 1.90
N VAL A 262 -7.69 -10.63 1.40
CA VAL A 262 -8.27 -11.67 0.55
C VAL A 262 -8.85 -12.77 1.43
N GLN A 263 -10.03 -13.28 1.06
CA GLN A 263 -10.68 -14.42 1.74
C GLN A 263 -10.00 -15.74 1.40
N GLY A 264 -10.01 -16.66 2.35
CA GLY A 264 -9.66 -18.06 2.12
C GLY A 264 -10.64 -18.78 1.17
N PRO A 265 -10.33 -20.05 0.78
CA PRO A 265 -11.09 -20.77 -0.26
C PRO A 265 -12.58 -20.97 0.03
N ALA A 266 -12.98 -21.08 1.30
CA ALA A 266 -14.38 -21.22 1.71
C ALA A 266 -15.02 -19.89 2.16
N GLY A 267 -14.38 -18.75 1.87
CA GLY A 267 -14.82 -17.42 2.26
C GLY A 267 -14.44 -17.02 3.70
N GLU A 268 -13.55 -17.79 4.33
CA GLU A 268 -13.07 -17.50 5.67
C GLU A 268 -12.08 -16.32 5.67
N PRO A 269 -12.12 -15.46 6.70
CA PRO A 269 -11.20 -14.31 6.80
C PRO A 269 -9.77 -14.71 7.25
N ARG A 270 -9.59 -15.97 7.68
CA ARG A 270 -8.32 -16.50 8.23
C ARG A 270 -8.08 -17.91 7.75
N ILE A 271 -6.81 -18.26 7.60
CA ILE A 271 -6.39 -19.60 7.22
C ILE A 271 -6.11 -20.41 8.49
N GLU A 272 -7.02 -21.28 8.88
CA GLU A 272 -6.95 -22.07 10.11
C GLU A 272 -6.15 -23.38 9.95
N THR A 273 -5.77 -23.74 8.72
CA THR A 273 -4.98 -24.95 8.42
C THR A 273 -3.49 -24.63 8.23
N ASP A 274 -2.63 -25.61 8.50
CA ASP A 274 -1.22 -25.59 8.13
C ASP A 274 -0.94 -26.40 6.85
N GLU A 275 -1.97 -27.02 6.27
CA GLU A 275 -1.90 -27.68 4.97
C GLU A 275 -1.83 -26.67 3.82
N PRO A 276 -1.30 -27.03 2.65
CA PRO A 276 -1.31 -26.18 1.46
C PRO A 276 -2.72 -25.69 1.11
N VAL A 277 -2.87 -24.37 0.98
CA VAL A 277 -4.16 -23.72 0.66
C VAL A 277 -4.18 -23.34 -0.80
N ARG A 278 -5.27 -23.69 -1.49
CA ARG A 278 -5.48 -23.47 -2.93
C ARG A 278 -6.87 -22.98 -3.23
N TRP A 279 -6.95 -22.17 -4.28
CA TRP A 279 -8.18 -21.75 -4.92
C TRP A 279 -8.19 -22.24 -6.35
N GLU A 280 -9.33 -22.74 -6.82
CA GLU A 280 -9.54 -23.01 -8.24
C GLU A 280 -10.01 -21.71 -8.91
N THR A 281 -9.35 -21.33 -10.00
CA THR A 281 -9.66 -20.10 -10.74
C THR A 281 -9.82 -20.39 -12.24
N ASP A 282 -10.34 -19.42 -12.99
CA ASP A 282 -10.42 -19.51 -14.46
C ASP A 282 -9.02 -19.57 -15.14
N PHE A 283 -7.98 -19.28 -14.38
CA PHE A 283 -6.57 -19.26 -14.84
C PHE A 283 -5.72 -20.37 -14.22
N GLY A 284 -6.36 -21.44 -13.74
CA GLY A 284 -5.71 -22.54 -13.05
C GLY A 284 -5.66 -22.37 -11.53
N ALA A 285 -4.81 -23.14 -10.87
CA ALA A 285 -4.72 -23.14 -9.42
C ALA A 285 -3.97 -21.91 -8.90
N ALA A 286 -4.56 -21.22 -7.93
CA ALA A 286 -3.89 -20.21 -7.12
C ALA A 286 -3.48 -20.82 -5.78
N GLU A 287 -2.25 -20.60 -5.34
CA GLU A 287 -1.72 -21.12 -4.08
C GLU A 287 -1.39 -19.99 -3.11
N LEU A 288 -1.70 -20.18 -1.82
CA LEU A 288 -1.24 -19.33 -0.75
C LEU A 288 0.29 -19.38 -0.67
N SER A 289 0.95 -18.26 -0.87
CA SER A 289 2.42 -18.17 -0.80
C SER A 289 2.91 -17.56 0.53
N HIS A 290 2.17 -16.62 1.09
CA HIS A 290 2.56 -15.90 2.31
C HIS A 290 1.39 -15.80 3.29
N LEU A 291 1.69 -15.95 4.59
CA LEU A 291 0.71 -15.98 5.68
C LEU A 291 1.12 -15.03 6.81
N ASN A 292 0.20 -14.18 7.27
CA ASN A 292 0.39 -13.38 8.46
C ASN A 292 0.44 -14.25 9.72
N LEU A 293 1.44 -14.06 10.57
CA LEU A 293 1.58 -14.86 11.79
C LEU A 293 0.83 -14.28 13.00
N TYR A 294 0.30 -13.05 12.91
CA TYR A 294 -0.52 -12.49 13.98
C TYR A 294 -1.96 -12.98 13.93
N ASP A 295 -2.57 -12.99 12.75
CA ASP A 295 -4.00 -13.27 12.62
C ASP A 295 -4.34 -14.26 11.50
N ARG A 296 -3.33 -14.81 10.84
CA ARG A 296 -3.45 -15.84 9.79
C ARG A 296 -4.24 -15.38 8.55
N THR A 297 -4.20 -14.09 8.23
CA THR A 297 -4.72 -13.57 6.97
C THR A 297 -3.81 -13.93 5.80
N VAL A 298 -4.40 -13.94 4.58
CA VAL A 298 -3.66 -14.13 3.33
C VAL A 298 -2.73 -12.95 3.09
N GLU A 299 -1.45 -13.20 2.89
CA GLU A 299 -0.42 -12.19 2.66
C GLU A 299 0.31 -12.33 1.32
N GLY A 300 -0.05 -13.32 0.53
CA GLY A 300 0.48 -13.49 -0.81
C GLY A 300 -0.10 -14.70 -1.53
N LEU A 301 -0.04 -14.63 -2.85
CA LEU A 301 -0.61 -15.63 -3.75
C LEU A 301 0.28 -15.82 -4.97
N VAL A 302 0.36 -17.05 -5.44
CA VAL A 302 1.04 -17.44 -6.69
C VAL A 302 0.06 -18.20 -7.56
N LEU A 303 -0.06 -17.86 -8.84
CA LEU A 303 -0.75 -18.66 -9.84
C LEU A 303 0.23 -19.71 -10.38
N LYS A 304 -0.21 -20.95 -10.51
CA LYS A 304 0.67 -22.08 -10.88
C LYS A 304 0.78 -22.29 -12.38
N ASP A 305 -0.26 -21.92 -13.12
CA ASP A 305 -0.39 -22.19 -14.55
C ASP A 305 -0.09 -20.96 -15.42
N VAL A 306 0.10 -19.82 -14.79
CA VAL A 306 0.50 -18.55 -15.43
C VAL A 306 1.54 -17.84 -14.55
N ALA A 307 2.43 -17.08 -15.17
CA ALA A 307 3.47 -16.36 -14.46
C ALA A 307 2.89 -15.16 -13.70
N ALA A 308 2.38 -15.39 -12.48
CA ALA A 308 1.86 -14.32 -11.64
C ALA A 308 2.07 -14.60 -10.15
N ALA A 309 2.54 -13.58 -9.41
CA ALA A 309 2.77 -13.64 -7.98
C ALA A 309 2.44 -12.30 -7.31
N THR A 310 1.97 -12.32 -6.07
CA THR A 310 1.61 -11.11 -5.36
C THR A 310 1.89 -11.19 -3.87
N VAL A 311 2.09 -10.02 -3.22
CA VAL A 311 2.14 -9.90 -1.76
C VAL A 311 1.27 -8.76 -1.26
N GLN A 312 0.66 -8.94 -0.09
CA GLN A 312 -0.22 -7.95 0.53
C GLN A 312 0.55 -6.84 1.23
N TYR A 313 1.71 -7.12 1.74
CA TYR A 313 2.58 -6.19 2.44
C TYR A 313 3.50 -5.42 1.47
N HIS A 314 4.31 -4.51 2.03
CA HIS A 314 5.20 -3.62 1.29
C HIS A 314 6.66 -4.12 1.35
N PRO A 315 7.15 -4.92 0.37
CA PRO A 315 8.52 -5.45 0.37
C PRO A 315 9.56 -4.36 0.15
N GLU A 316 9.18 -3.22 -0.41
CA GLU A 316 10.02 -2.05 -0.60
C GLU A 316 10.37 -1.36 0.71
N ALA A 317 9.54 -1.56 1.78
CA ALA A 317 9.57 -0.78 3.01
C ALA A 317 9.30 0.73 2.77
N GLY A 318 10.00 1.64 3.47
CA GLY A 318 9.79 3.09 3.38
C GLY A 318 8.42 3.54 3.93
N PRO A 319 8.26 3.50 5.29
CA PRO A 319 9.21 3.05 6.32
C PRO A 319 9.19 1.54 6.55
N GLY A 320 10.18 1.04 7.25
CA GLY A 320 10.18 -0.33 7.77
C GLY A 320 11.47 -1.12 7.57
N PRO A 321 11.47 -2.40 8.00
CA PRO A 321 12.57 -3.31 7.77
C PRO A 321 12.71 -3.69 6.29
N HIS A 322 13.89 -4.12 5.91
CA HIS A 322 14.24 -4.44 4.52
C HIS A 322 14.27 -5.95 4.24
N ASP A 323 13.72 -6.75 5.14
CA ASP A 323 13.79 -8.21 5.09
C ASP A 323 13.22 -8.80 3.80
N ALA A 324 12.14 -8.19 3.29
CA ALA A 324 11.39 -8.67 2.14
C ALA A 324 11.89 -8.15 0.77
N ARG A 325 12.97 -7.33 0.72
CA ARG A 325 13.45 -6.76 -0.56
C ARG A 325 13.88 -7.80 -1.59
N HIS A 326 14.23 -9.01 -1.16
CA HIS A 326 14.56 -10.13 -2.04
C HIS A 326 13.41 -10.50 -2.99
N LEU A 327 12.15 -10.19 -2.63
CA LEU A 327 11.00 -10.46 -3.48
C LEU A 327 11.03 -9.72 -4.82
N PHE A 328 11.70 -8.56 -4.89
CA PHE A 328 11.87 -7.88 -6.17
C PHE A 328 12.70 -8.71 -7.16
N ASP A 329 13.69 -9.48 -6.67
CA ASP A 329 14.47 -10.39 -7.50
C ASP A 329 13.58 -11.55 -7.97
N SER A 330 12.81 -12.16 -7.06
CA SER A 330 11.85 -13.22 -7.40
C SER A 330 10.75 -12.76 -8.37
N PHE A 331 10.27 -11.53 -8.25
CA PHE A 331 9.30 -10.98 -9.20
C PHE A 331 9.89 -10.80 -10.60
N LEU A 332 11.15 -10.36 -10.70
CA LEU A 332 11.83 -10.22 -11.99
C LEU A 332 12.12 -11.58 -12.65
N GLU A 333 12.30 -12.65 -11.87
CA GLU A 333 12.43 -14.01 -12.39
C GLU A 333 11.17 -14.47 -13.13
N LEU A 334 9.99 -13.93 -12.84
CA LEU A 334 8.76 -14.24 -13.58
C LEU A 334 8.86 -13.85 -15.07
N ALA A 335 9.65 -12.84 -15.42
CA ALA A 335 9.87 -12.45 -16.82
C ALA A 335 10.61 -13.52 -17.64
N HIS A 336 11.18 -14.52 -16.98
CA HIS A 336 11.93 -15.61 -17.61
C HIS A 336 11.24 -16.99 -17.48
N ALA A 337 10.02 -17.01 -16.89
CA ALA A 337 9.26 -18.25 -16.59
C ALA A 337 8.44 -18.77 -17.78
#